data_48e7d3ad4df19cb7d17954bce4a80fb7
#
_entry.id   48e7d3ad4df19cb7d17954bce4a80fb7
#
_cell.length_a   1.000
_cell.length_b   1.000
_cell.length_c   1.000
_cell.angle_alpha   90.00
_cell.angle_beta   90.00
_cell.angle_gamma   90.00
#
_symmetry.space_group_name_H-M   'P 1'
#
loop_
_entity.id
_entity.type
_entity.pdbx_description
1 polymer ?
#
loop_
_entity_poly.entity_id
_entity_poly.type
_entity_poly.pdbx_seq_one_letter_code
_entity_poly.pdbx_strand_id
1 'polypeptide(L)'
;MQIQPIVLVQVLLAAGVLAHGIPKLMSLQATLKFFHKQGYGYVIGAFTVFTETVVAFLLLVGLLPRVMAVLLAINFLGALFHHWKNKEPFDGGWEVAFLYFGLSAVVVLAGNGWF
;
A
#
# COMPACT_ATOMS: atom_id res chain seq x y z
N MET A 1 29.16 -2.06 -7.62
CA MET A 1 28.04 -2.50 -6.79
C MET A 1 26.82 -2.73 -7.68
N GLN A 2 26.26 -3.91 -7.62
CA GLN A 2 25.11 -4.24 -8.45
C GLN A 2 23.85 -4.14 -7.62
N ILE A 3 22.86 -3.42 -8.13
CA ILE A 3 21.55 -3.33 -7.51
C ILE A 3 20.69 -4.46 -8.07
N GLN A 4 20.17 -5.29 -7.20
CA GLN A 4 19.29 -6.37 -7.63
C GLN A 4 17.96 -5.79 -8.13
N PRO A 5 17.38 -6.37 -9.21
CA PRO A 5 16.11 -5.86 -9.73
C PRO A 5 15.00 -5.79 -8.70
N ILE A 6 14.97 -6.73 -7.75
CA ILE A 6 13.94 -6.73 -6.72
C ILE A 6 14.06 -5.50 -5.81
N VAL A 7 15.27 -5.00 -5.59
CA VAL A 7 15.46 -3.79 -4.80
C VAL A 7 14.86 -2.58 -5.51
N LEU A 8 15.01 -2.50 -6.83
CA LEU A 8 14.37 -1.44 -7.62
C LEU A 8 12.85 -1.49 -7.49
N VAL A 9 12.26 -2.68 -7.60
CA VAL A 9 10.82 -2.85 -7.43
C VAL A 9 10.39 -2.40 -6.03
N GLN A 10 11.14 -2.81 -5.02
CA GLN A 10 10.88 -2.46 -3.63
C GLN A 10 10.89 -0.94 -3.43
N VAL A 11 11.90 -0.26 -3.94
CA VAL A 11 12.04 1.20 -3.79
C VAL A 11 10.93 1.92 -4.56
N LEU A 12 10.65 1.51 -5.78
CA LEU A 12 9.59 2.12 -6.58
C LEU A 12 8.22 1.94 -5.94
N LEU A 13 7.94 0.73 -5.45
CA LEU A 13 6.70 0.45 -4.74
C LEU A 13 6.57 1.35 -3.50
N ALA A 14 7.60 1.38 -2.67
CA ALA A 14 7.58 2.14 -1.44
C ALA A 14 7.43 3.64 -1.70
N ALA A 15 8.16 4.17 -2.67
CA ALA A 15 8.08 5.60 -3.00
C ALA A 15 6.69 5.97 -3.53
N GLY A 16 6.13 5.12 -4.40
CA GLY A 16 4.79 5.35 -4.95
C GLY A 16 3.72 5.30 -3.87
N VAL A 17 3.80 4.33 -2.97
CA VAL A 17 2.84 4.21 -1.87
C VAL A 17 2.95 5.39 -0.93
N LEU A 18 4.18 5.82 -0.60
CA LEU A 18 4.37 7.02 0.23
C LEU A 18 3.75 8.26 -0.40
N ALA A 19 3.89 8.42 -1.72
CA ALA A 19 3.30 9.54 -2.42
C ALA A 19 1.78 9.58 -2.26
N HIS A 20 1.14 8.41 -2.12
CA HIS A 20 -0.29 8.33 -1.83
C HIS A 20 -0.61 8.47 -0.34
N GLY A 21 0.27 7.98 0.52
CA GLY A 21 0.03 7.95 1.95
C GLY A 21 0.27 9.28 2.65
N ILE A 22 1.28 10.03 2.24
CA ILE A 22 1.63 11.29 2.89
C ILE A 22 0.46 12.29 2.89
N PRO A 23 -0.23 12.53 1.76
CA PRO A 23 -1.40 13.42 1.80
C PRO A 23 -2.49 12.94 2.75
N LYS A 24 -2.70 11.62 2.85
CA LYS A 24 -3.68 11.06 3.78
C LYS A 24 -3.30 11.33 5.23
N LEU A 25 -2.01 11.22 5.55
CA LEU A 25 -1.53 11.53 6.88
C LEU A 25 -1.68 13.01 7.20
N MET A 26 -1.42 13.89 6.24
CA MET A 26 -1.58 15.33 6.42
C MET A 26 -3.05 15.73 6.60
N SER A 27 -3.98 14.93 6.08
CA SER A 27 -5.42 15.13 6.21
C SER A 27 -6.04 13.99 7.02
N LEU A 28 -5.40 13.60 8.12
CA LEU A 28 -5.75 12.38 8.84
C LEU A 28 -7.21 12.35 9.28
N GLN A 29 -7.70 13.45 9.86
CA GLN A 29 -9.09 13.47 10.33
C GLN A 29 -10.08 13.31 9.19
N ALA A 30 -9.85 13.98 8.06
CA ALA A 30 -10.71 13.86 6.90
C ALA A 30 -10.68 12.44 6.33
N THR A 31 -9.50 11.82 6.28
CA THR A 31 -9.35 10.46 5.80
C THR A 31 -10.08 9.47 6.70
N LEU A 32 -9.93 9.60 8.01
CA LEU A 32 -10.61 8.71 8.95
C LEU A 32 -12.12 8.86 8.88
N LYS A 33 -12.62 10.09 8.74
CA LYS A 33 -14.05 10.35 8.57
C LYS A 33 -14.56 9.73 7.28
N PHE A 34 -13.79 9.79 6.20
CA PHE A 34 -14.17 9.18 4.94
C PHE A 34 -14.37 7.67 5.10
N PHE A 35 -13.41 6.98 5.73
CA PHE A 35 -13.52 5.54 5.95
C PHE A 35 -14.71 5.19 6.85
N HIS A 36 -14.93 5.98 7.89
CA HIS A 36 -16.07 5.77 8.79
C HIS A 36 -17.39 5.92 8.02
N LYS A 37 -17.49 6.95 7.19
CA LYS A 37 -18.69 7.23 6.41
C LYS A 37 -18.97 6.12 5.39
N GLN A 38 -17.91 5.47 4.88
CA GLN A 38 -18.03 4.35 3.94
C GLN A 38 -18.39 3.03 4.64
N GLY A 39 -18.49 3.04 5.96
CA GLY A 39 -18.85 1.84 6.72
C GLY A 39 -17.68 0.99 7.17
N TYR A 40 -16.45 1.39 6.92
CA TYR A 40 -15.27 0.62 7.32
C TYR A 40 -14.81 0.92 8.74
N GLY A 41 -15.23 2.05 9.31
CA GLY A 41 -14.83 2.46 10.65
C GLY A 41 -13.47 3.14 10.70
N TYR A 42 -13.16 3.69 11.88
CA TYR A 42 -11.90 4.41 12.06
C TYR A 42 -10.68 3.50 12.09
N VAL A 43 -10.85 2.25 12.55
CA VAL A 43 -9.73 1.31 12.66
C VAL A 43 -9.17 0.97 11.27
N ILE A 44 -10.04 0.70 10.32
CA ILE A 44 -9.62 0.39 8.94
C ILE A 44 -8.96 1.61 8.30
N GLY A 45 -9.51 2.81 8.53
CA GLY A 45 -8.89 4.04 8.06
C GLY A 45 -7.51 4.27 8.64
N ALA A 46 -7.37 4.07 9.94
CA ALA A 46 -6.07 4.21 10.62
C ALA A 46 -5.06 3.18 10.09
N PHE A 47 -5.50 1.93 9.88
CA PHE A 47 -4.64 0.90 9.32
C PHE A 47 -4.14 1.29 7.93
N THR A 48 -5.03 1.83 7.08
CA THR A 48 -4.67 2.26 5.74
C THR A 48 -3.62 3.36 5.77
N VAL A 49 -3.83 4.40 6.58
CA VAL A 49 -2.88 5.51 6.70
C VAL A 49 -1.54 5.01 7.23
N PHE A 50 -1.56 4.19 8.26
CA PHE A 50 -0.34 3.60 8.84
C PHE A 50 0.42 2.79 7.79
N THR A 51 -0.29 1.95 7.04
CA THR A 51 0.33 1.08 6.04
C THR A 51 0.95 1.90 4.90
N GLU A 52 0.24 2.91 4.43
CA GLU A 52 0.71 3.71 3.30
C GLU A 52 1.75 4.75 3.69
N THR A 53 2.03 4.93 4.97
CA THR A 53 3.08 5.85 5.43
C THR A 53 4.20 5.10 6.13
N VAL A 54 3.97 4.59 7.34
CA VAL A 54 5.02 3.97 8.15
C VAL A 54 5.54 2.69 7.51
N VAL A 55 4.63 1.80 7.10
CA VAL A 55 5.03 0.53 6.49
C VAL A 55 5.75 0.78 5.16
N ALA A 56 5.27 1.70 4.35
CA ALA A 56 5.94 2.04 3.10
C ALA A 56 7.32 2.65 3.33
N PHE A 57 7.47 3.50 4.35
CA PHE A 57 8.78 4.05 4.71
C PHE A 57 9.74 2.94 5.15
N LEU A 58 9.28 2.01 5.99
CA LEU A 58 10.11 0.90 6.43
C LEU A 58 10.53 0.00 5.27
N LEU A 59 9.63 -0.21 4.32
CA LEU A 59 9.97 -0.94 3.10
C LEU A 59 11.02 -0.19 2.29
N LEU A 60 10.90 1.13 2.21
CA LEU A 60 11.86 1.96 1.47
C LEU A 60 13.28 1.82 2.03
N VAL A 61 13.43 1.80 3.35
CA VAL A 61 14.74 1.65 3.98
C VAL A 61 15.19 0.19 4.08
N GLY A 62 14.35 -0.76 3.65
CA GLY A 62 14.72 -2.16 3.59
C GLY A 62 14.54 -2.95 4.88
N LEU A 63 13.77 -2.45 5.83
CA LEU A 63 13.50 -3.17 7.07
C LEU A 63 12.40 -4.19 6.84
N LEU A 64 12.71 -5.48 7.06
CA LEU A 64 11.77 -6.59 6.92
C LEU A 64 10.91 -6.50 5.64
N PRO A 65 11.54 -6.43 4.45
CA PRO A 65 10.81 -6.07 3.22
C PRO A 65 9.64 -7.00 2.89
N ARG A 66 9.76 -8.31 3.14
CA ARG A 66 8.65 -9.22 2.87
C ARG A 66 7.48 -8.99 3.79
N VAL A 67 7.74 -8.74 5.09
CA VAL A 67 6.67 -8.45 6.04
C VAL A 67 5.96 -7.17 5.66
N MET A 68 6.73 -6.13 5.32
CA MET A 68 6.15 -4.85 4.91
C MET A 68 5.33 -5.02 3.63
N ALA A 69 5.83 -5.81 2.66
CA ALA A 69 5.12 -6.06 1.43
C ALA A 69 3.83 -6.84 1.65
N VAL A 70 3.79 -7.77 2.60
CA VAL A 70 2.56 -8.49 2.95
C VAL A 70 1.52 -7.51 3.48
N LEU A 71 1.93 -6.59 4.36
CA LEU A 71 1.00 -5.59 4.89
C LEU A 71 0.47 -4.68 3.78
N LEU A 72 1.33 -4.27 2.85
CA LEU A 72 0.91 -3.48 1.70
C LEU A 72 -0.06 -4.27 0.80
N ALA A 73 0.23 -5.55 0.58
CA ALA A 73 -0.64 -6.40 -0.24
C ALA A 73 -2.04 -6.50 0.38
N ILE A 74 -2.12 -6.68 1.69
CA ILE A 74 -3.39 -6.72 2.41
C ILE A 74 -4.14 -5.40 2.23
N ASN A 75 -3.43 -4.29 2.38
CA ASN A 75 -4.03 -2.97 2.23
C ASN A 75 -4.61 -2.77 0.82
N PHE A 76 -3.85 -3.12 -0.22
CA PHE A 76 -4.31 -2.93 -1.59
C PHE A 76 -5.34 -3.95 -2.02
N LEU A 77 -5.34 -5.14 -1.42
CA LEU A 77 -6.43 -6.10 -1.63
C LEU A 77 -7.75 -5.51 -1.12
N GLY A 78 -7.71 -4.86 0.05
CA GLY A 78 -8.87 -4.14 0.57
C GLY A 78 -9.32 -3.02 -0.34
N ALA A 79 -8.36 -2.28 -0.92
CA ALA A 79 -8.67 -1.21 -1.87
C ALA A 79 -9.33 -1.76 -3.14
N LEU A 80 -8.84 -2.89 -3.65
CA LEU A 80 -9.46 -3.56 -4.80
C LEU A 80 -10.90 -3.97 -4.49
N PHE A 81 -11.11 -4.53 -3.30
CA PHE A 81 -12.46 -4.90 -2.87
C PHE A 81 -13.38 -3.68 -2.82
N HIS A 82 -12.89 -2.56 -2.32
CA HIS A 82 -13.66 -1.33 -2.25
C HIS A 82 -14.07 -0.84 -3.64
N HIS A 83 -13.13 -0.82 -4.59
CA HIS A 83 -13.42 -0.39 -5.95
C HIS A 83 -14.40 -1.34 -6.63
N TRP A 84 -14.25 -2.65 -6.42
CA TRP A 84 -15.16 -3.64 -6.96
C TRP A 84 -16.57 -3.48 -6.40
N LYS A 85 -16.67 -3.27 -5.09
CA LYS A 85 -17.95 -3.10 -4.40
C LYS A 85 -18.70 -1.88 -4.93
N ASN A 86 -17.98 -0.80 -5.22
CA ASN A 86 -18.57 0.43 -5.70
C ASN A 86 -18.70 0.48 -7.23
N LYS A 87 -18.32 -0.59 -7.92
CA LYS A 87 -18.41 -0.72 -9.37
C LYS A 87 -17.71 0.42 -10.11
N GLU A 88 -16.58 0.86 -9.58
CA GLU A 88 -15.80 1.91 -10.20
C GLU A 88 -15.12 1.40 -11.46
N PRO A 89 -14.92 2.28 -12.49
CA PRO A 89 -14.20 1.86 -13.70
C PRO A 89 -12.73 1.59 -13.39
N PHE A 90 -12.10 0.74 -14.20
CA PHE A 90 -10.70 0.33 -13.97
C PHE A 90 -9.77 1.53 -13.87
N ASP A 91 -9.91 2.50 -14.76
CA ASP A 91 -9.08 3.71 -14.78
C ASP A 91 -9.50 4.74 -13.72
N GLY A 92 -10.52 4.47 -12.93
CA GLY A 92 -10.97 5.34 -11.84
C GLY A 92 -10.41 4.97 -10.47
N GLY A 93 -9.28 4.25 -10.42
CA GLY A 93 -8.65 3.87 -9.16
C GLY A 93 -8.24 2.40 -9.09
N TRP A 94 -8.93 1.54 -9.80
CA TRP A 94 -8.62 0.11 -9.86
C TRP A 94 -7.20 -0.16 -10.30
N GLU A 95 -6.75 0.53 -11.36
CA GLU A 95 -5.44 0.27 -11.95
C GLU A 95 -4.32 0.54 -10.97
N VAL A 96 -4.45 1.61 -10.15
CA VAL A 96 -3.43 1.95 -9.14
C VAL A 96 -3.40 0.88 -8.05
N ALA A 97 -4.56 0.49 -7.53
CA ALA A 97 -4.63 -0.54 -6.49
C ALA A 97 -4.15 -1.89 -7.02
N PHE A 98 -4.53 -2.25 -8.24
CA PHE A 98 -4.10 -3.49 -8.89
C PHE A 98 -2.59 -3.50 -9.08
N LEU A 99 -2.03 -2.38 -9.56
CA LEU A 99 -0.59 -2.27 -9.80
C LEU A 99 0.20 -2.42 -8.49
N TYR A 100 -0.19 -1.71 -7.45
CA TYR A 100 0.51 -1.78 -6.17
C TYR A 100 0.34 -3.14 -5.50
N PHE A 101 -0.83 -3.76 -5.62
CA PHE A 101 -1.02 -5.13 -5.13
C PHE A 101 -0.07 -6.08 -5.85
N GLY A 102 0.03 -5.97 -7.18
CA GLY A 102 0.92 -6.81 -7.96
C GLY A 102 2.39 -6.63 -7.59
N LEU A 103 2.82 -5.37 -7.44
CA LEU A 103 4.19 -5.08 -7.03
C LEU A 103 4.49 -5.60 -5.63
N SER A 104 3.54 -5.48 -4.72
CA SER A 104 3.68 -6.03 -3.36
C SER A 104 3.84 -7.54 -3.40
N ALA A 105 3.04 -8.23 -4.21
CA ALA A 105 3.13 -9.67 -4.40
C ALA A 105 4.51 -10.07 -4.94
N VAL A 106 5.05 -9.31 -5.89
CA VAL A 106 6.40 -9.57 -6.43
C VAL A 106 7.44 -9.49 -5.32
N VAL A 107 7.38 -8.47 -4.47
CA VAL A 107 8.32 -8.34 -3.35
C VAL A 107 8.18 -9.50 -2.38
N VAL A 108 6.96 -9.94 -2.08
CA VAL A 108 6.73 -11.08 -1.19
C VAL A 108 7.35 -12.35 -1.77
N LEU A 109 7.13 -12.60 -3.06
CA LEU A 109 7.54 -13.86 -3.69
C LEU A 109 9.03 -13.89 -4.04
N ALA A 110 9.59 -12.77 -4.46
CA ALA A 110 10.95 -12.69 -5.00
C ALA A 110 11.91 -11.92 -4.09
N GLY A 111 11.45 -11.44 -2.94
CA GLY A 111 12.30 -10.69 -2.02
C GLY A 111 13.43 -11.51 -1.43
N ASN A 112 14.50 -10.84 -1.03
CA ASN A 112 15.65 -11.47 -0.39
C ASN A 112 15.36 -11.71 1.08
N GLY A 113 15.82 -12.89 1.58
CA GLY A 113 15.73 -13.22 2.99
C GLY A 113 14.35 -13.73 3.40
N TRP A 114 14.18 -13.86 4.71
CA TRP A 114 12.97 -14.44 5.32
C TRP A 114 11.84 -13.44 5.47
N PHE A 115 12.22 -12.20 5.58
CA PHE A 115 11.35 -11.13 5.98
C PHE A 115 11.63 -9.89 5.13
#